data_d282686e24c3a6ad4ae7e48bc3825a90
#
_entry.id   d282686e24c3a6ad4ae7e48bc3825a90
#
_cell.length_a   1.000
_cell.length_b   1.000
_cell.length_c   1.000
_cell.angle_alpha   90.00
_cell.angle_beta   90.00
_cell.angle_gamma   90.00
#
_symmetry.space_group_name_H-M   'P 1'
#
loop_
_entity.id
_entity.type
_entity.pdbx_description
1 polymer ?
#
loop_
_entity_poly.entity_id
_entity_poly.type
_entity_poly.pdbx_seq_one_letter_code
_entity_poly.pdbx_strand_id
1 'polypeptide(L)'
;AMVVPSPPFGPAEPRPEMEPLSKDSLRRAALDARKAFVRTLSDADREGLERKLAQHLTSLFAGVSVVGGYHPLGSEISPLPAMEEARAVGAIVAFPCFSNPAKPFRFIAGDPLEPGPFGLMQPAKRHPTVEPDLVLIPLVALDGSGTRLGRGKGHYDRALVRLKKSKARLIGLGWQMQRLTQSIPADDWDVPLDGFASPEGLELFKRR
;
A
#
# COMPACT_ATOMS: atom_id res chain seq x y z
N ALA A 1 -59.58 2.63 40.37
CA ALA A 1 -58.61 2.54 39.27
C ALA A 1 -57.48 3.53 39.59
N MET A 2 -56.29 2.99 39.93
CA MET A 2 -55.08 3.76 40.18
C MET A 2 -54.35 4.00 38.88
N VAL A 3 -54.21 5.25 38.47
CA VAL A 3 -53.42 5.64 37.30
C VAL A 3 -51.95 5.78 37.75
N VAL A 4 -51.08 4.93 37.22
CA VAL A 4 -49.64 5.01 37.42
C VAL A 4 -49.08 6.04 36.43
N PRO A 5 -48.39 7.12 36.88
CA PRO A 5 -47.80 8.07 35.97
C PRO A 5 -46.56 7.47 35.31
N SER A 6 -46.45 7.61 33.98
CA SER A 6 -45.27 7.25 33.19
C SER A 6 -44.10 8.17 33.60
N PRO A 7 -42.84 7.65 33.67
CA PRO A 7 -41.68 8.47 33.95
C PRO A 7 -41.39 9.42 32.79
N PRO A 8 -40.93 10.66 33.03
CA PRO A 8 -40.57 11.59 31.98
C PRO A 8 -39.33 11.08 31.26
N PHE A 9 -39.42 10.85 29.96
CA PHE A 9 -38.25 10.73 29.11
C PHE A 9 -37.54 12.09 29.10
N GLY A 10 -36.45 12.17 29.82
CA GLY A 10 -35.52 13.29 29.67
C GLY A 10 -34.93 13.32 28.25
N PRO A 11 -34.49 14.48 27.73
CA PRO A 11 -33.83 14.58 26.43
C PRO A 11 -32.63 13.63 26.42
N ALA A 12 -32.54 12.80 25.36
CA ALA A 12 -31.42 11.91 25.18
C ALA A 12 -30.13 12.74 25.20
N GLU A 13 -29.20 12.39 26.06
CA GLU A 13 -27.88 13.01 26.07
C GLU A 13 -27.28 12.87 24.66
N PRO A 14 -26.70 13.96 24.10
CA PRO A 14 -26.04 13.89 22.82
C PRO A 14 -24.92 12.84 22.91
N ARG A 15 -24.97 11.85 22.04
CA ARG A 15 -23.87 10.89 21.91
C ARG A 15 -22.60 11.70 21.64
N PRO A 16 -21.47 11.40 22.31
CA PRO A 16 -20.23 12.09 22.05
C PRO A 16 -19.94 11.95 20.56
N GLU A 17 -19.89 13.07 19.86
CA GLU A 17 -19.38 13.11 18.49
C GLU A 17 -17.97 12.54 18.53
N MET A 18 -17.78 11.35 17.97
CA MET A 18 -16.45 10.78 17.82
C MET A 18 -15.67 11.71 16.89
N GLU A 19 -14.67 12.40 17.44
CA GLU A 19 -13.75 13.18 16.62
C GLU A 19 -13.23 12.31 15.47
N PRO A 20 -13.19 12.84 14.24
CA PRO A 20 -12.67 12.10 13.12
C PRO A 20 -11.23 11.68 13.43
N LEU A 21 -10.94 10.38 13.32
CA LEU A 21 -9.62 9.83 13.60
C LEU A 21 -8.57 10.54 12.71
N SER A 22 -7.54 11.09 13.32
CA SER A 22 -6.47 11.75 12.61
C SER A 22 -5.67 10.74 11.74
N LYS A 23 -5.02 11.21 10.67
CA LYS A 23 -4.11 10.36 9.86
C LYS A 23 -3.09 9.63 10.73
N ASP A 24 -2.60 10.25 11.81
CA ASP A 24 -1.60 9.66 12.69
C ASP A 24 -2.16 8.56 13.59
N SER A 25 -3.38 8.73 14.12
CA SER A 25 -4.04 7.68 14.89
C SER A 25 -4.41 6.48 14.02
N LEU A 26 -4.92 6.71 12.81
CA LEU A 26 -5.18 5.67 11.83
C LEU A 26 -3.91 4.91 11.43
N ARG A 27 -2.83 5.63 11.19
CA ARG A 27 -1.51 5.05 10.84
C ARG A 27 -0.99 4.15 11.96
N ARG A 28 -1.07 4.60 13.21
CA ARG A 28 -0.62 3.84 14.38
C ARG A 28 -1.43 2.57 14.54
N ALA A 29 -2.75 2.66 14.53
CA ALA A 29 -3.66 1.51 14.65
C ALA A 29 -3.41 0.48 13.54
N ALA A 30 -3.28 0.91 12.28
CA ALA A 30 -3.03 0.03 11.16
C ALA A 30 -1.64 -0.65 11.22
N LEU A 31 -0.62 0.05 11.66
CA LEU A 31 0.72 -0.52 11.87
C LEU A 31 0.72 -1.58 12.98
N ASP A 32 0.02 -1.32 14.07
CA ASP A 32 -0.05 -2.26 15.19
C ASP A 32 -0.85 -3.52 14.81
N ALA A 33 -1.98 -3.34 14.12
CA ALA A 33 -2.77 -4.47 13.60
C ALA A 33 -1.94 -5.33 12.62
N ARG A 34 -1.21 -4.69 11.69
CA ARG A 34 -0.33 -5.37 10.75
C ARG A 34 0.76 -6.17 11.43
N LYS A 35 1.45 -5.56 12.40
CA LYS A 35 2.50 -6.24 13.17
C LYS A 35 1.96 -7.43 13.97
N ALA A 36 0.80 -7.23 14.62
CA ALA A 36 0.14 -8.29 15.38
C ALA A 36 -0.21 -9.48 14.48
N PHE A 37 -0.81 -9.22 13.31
CA PHE A 37 -1.15 -10.26 12.33
C PHE A 37 0.09 -11.02 11.85
N VAL A 38 1.13 -10.31 11.40
CA VAL A 38 2.33 -10.96 10.86
C VAL A 38 3.06 -11.81 11.91
N ARG A 39 3.00 -11.45 13.20
CA ARG A 39 3.54 -12.27 14.29
C ARG A 39 2.82 -13.61 14.47
N THR A 40 1.60 -13.77 13.98
CA THR A 40 0.86 -15.04 14.05
C THR A 40 1.24 -16.00 12.92
N LEU A 41 1.94 -15.52 11.88
CA LEU A 41 2.30 -16.32 10.73
C LEU A 41 3.64 -17.03 10.95
N SER A 42 3.71 -18.31 10.54
CA SER A 42 4.99 -18.95 10.27
C SER A 42 5.60 -18.40 8.97
N ASP A 43 6.89 -18.60 8.76
CA ASP A 43 7.55 -18.21 7.51
C ASP A 43 6.89 -18.86 6.29
N ALA A 44 6.54 -20.15 6.40
CA ALA A 44 5.87 -20.89 5.33
C ALA A 44 4.46 -20.35 5.02
N ASP A 45 3.67 -20.00 6.06
CA ASP A 45 2.34 -19.40 5.88
C ASP A 45 2.47 -18.04 5.22
N ARG A 46 3.42 -17.21 5.67
CA ARG A 46 3.70 -15.90 5.09
C ARG A 46 4.05 -16.00 3.61
N GLU A 47 5.01 -16.86 3.26
CA GLU A 47 5.37 -17.12 1.87
C GLU A 47 4.20 -17.63 1.03
N GLY A 48 3.36 -18.52 1.60
CA GLY A 48 2.15 -19.02 0.95
C GLY A 48 1.17 -17.92 0.62
N LEU A 49 0.94 -17.00 1.54
CA LEU A 49 0.06 -15.84 1.35
C LEU A 49 0.65 -14.83 0.33
N GLU A 50 1.95 -14.60 0.36
CA GLU A 50 2.63 -13.71 -0.60
C GLU A 50 2.61 -14.29 -2.03
N ARG A 51 2.72 -15.61 -2.20
CA ARG A 51 2.51 -16.28 -3.50
C ARG A 51 1.04 -16.20 -3.96
N LYS A 52 0.09 -16.32 -3.04
CA LYS A 52 -1.34 -16.16 -3.36
C LYS A 52 -1.65 -14.74 -3.83
N LEU A 53 -1.07 -13.73 -3.18
CA LEU A 53 -1.13 -12.35 -3.66
C LEU A 53 -0.59 -12.22 -5.09
N ALA A 54 0.57 -12.80 -5.38
CA ALA A 54 1.18 -12.75 -6.70
C ALA A 54 0.25 -13.32 -7.80
N GLN A 55 -0.44 -14.42 -7.52
CA GLN A 55 -1.42 -15.01 -8.44
C GLN A 55 -2.57 -14.06 -8.80
N HIS A 56 -3.04 -13.24 -7.86
CA HIS A 56 -4.08 -12.25 -8.13
C HIS A 56 -3.61 -11.09 -9.02
N LEU A 57 -2.30 -10.88 -9.13
CA LEU A 57 -1.71 -9.80 -9.92
C LEU A 57 -1.34 -10.20 -11.36
N THR A 58 -1.32 -11.49 -11.69
CA THR A 58 -0.84 -12.00 -12.98
C THR A 58 -1.56 -11.38 -14.18
N SER A 59 -2.87 -11.15 -14.08
CA SER A 59 -3.66 -10.51 -15.13
C SER A 59 -3.25 -9.06 -15.42
N LEU A 60 -2.60 -8.39 -14.46
CA LEU A 60 -2.13 -7.01 -14.63
C LEU A 60 -0.82 -6.91 -15.42
N PHE A 61 -0.07 -7.99 -15.54
CA PHE A 61 1.25 -7.98 -16.19
C PHE A 61 1.18 -8.11 -17.71
N ALA A 62 0.03 -8.51 -18.27
CA ALA A 62 -0.14 -8.64 -19.70
C ALA A 62 0.05 -7.29 -20.41
N GLY A 63 1.02 -7.23 -21.34
CA GLY A 63 1.34 -6.03 -22.11
C GLY A 63 2.05 -4.92 -21.31
N VAL A 64 2.51 -5.20 -20.09
CA VAL A 64 3.31 -4.28 -19.28
C VAL A 64 4.78 -4.48 -19.58
N SER A 65 5.50 -3.41 -19.94
CA SER A 65 6.93 -3.48 -20.25
C SER A 65 7.80 -3.41 -19.00
N VAL A 66 7.42 -2.56 -18.04
CA VAL A 66 8.20 -2.33 -16.82
C VAL A 66 7.29 -2.36 -15.60
N VAL A 67 7.61 -3.22 -14.63
CA VAL A 67 6.94 -3.31 -13.33
C VAL A 67 7.86 -2.78 -12.25
N GLY A 68 7.41 -1.76 -11.54
CA GLY A 68 8.08 -1.25 -10.34
C GLY A 68 7.58 -1.95 -9.07
N GLY A 69 8.49 -2.43 -8.24
CA GLY A 69 8.19 -3.01 -6.94
C GLY A 69 8.81 -2.24 -5.79
N TYR A 70 8.95 -2.90 -4.65
CA TYR A 70 9.63 -2.35 -3.48
C TYR A 70 10.34 -3.46 -2.70
N HIS A 71 11.36 -3.10 -1.93
CA HIS A 71 11.94 -4.00 -0.95
C HIS A 71 11.11 -3.95 0.33
N PRO A 72 10.51 -5.08 0.79
CA PRO A 72 9.61 -5.08 1.95
C PRO A 72 10.40 -4.84 3.24
N LEU A 73 9.83 -4.06 4.16
CA LEU A 73 10.39 -3.77 5.47
C LEU A 73 9.54 -4.35 6.59
N GLY A 74 10.14 -5.23 7.39
CA GLY A 74 9.52 -5.79 8.59
C GLY A 74 8.20 -6.54 8.29
N SER A 75 7.08 -5.98 8.72
CA SER A 75 5.76 -6.58 8.56
C SER A 75 5.06 -6.24 7.22
N GLU A 76 5.72 -5.56 6.29
CA GLU A 76 5.17 -5.34 4.95
C GLU A 76 5.03 -6.67 4.19
N ILE A 77 3.94 -6.81 3.42
CA ILE A 77 3.80 -7.94 2.52
C ILE A 77 4.85 -7.83 1.40
N SER A 78 5.45 -8.94 1.01
CA SER A 78 6.49 -8.93 -0.03
C SER A 78 5.89 -8.88 -1.43
N PRO A 79 6.35 -7.96 -2.29
CA PRO A 79 6.01 -7.97 -3.71
C PRO A 79 6.87 -8.94 -4.53
N LEU A 80 7.92 -9.53 -3.94
CA LEU A 80 8.95 -10.26 -4.69
C LEU A 80 8.38 -11.44 -5.48
N PRO A 81 7.46 -12.29 -4.96
CA PRO A 81 6.84 -13.33 -5.76
C PRO A 81 6.08 -12.76 -6.99
N ALA A 82 5.39 -11.63 -6.85
CA ALA A 82 4.71 -10.97 -7.96
C ALA A 82 5.71 -10.38 -8.99
N MET A 83 6.86 -9.91 -8.54
CA MET A 83 7.92 -9.43 -9.43
C MET A 83 8.53 -10.58 -10.23
N GLU A 84 8.64 -11.77 -9.66
CA GLU A 84 9.07 -12.98 -10.38
C GLU A 84 8.06 -13.38 -11.46
N GLU A 85 6.77 -13.35 -11.15
CA GLU A 85 5.70 -13.59 -12.15
C GLU A 85 5.73 -12.56 -13.29
N ALA A 86 5.93 -11.27 -12.96
CA ALA A 86 6.08 -10.24 -13.99
C ALA A 86 7.28 -10.49 -14.91
N ARG A 87 8.41 -10.88 -14.33
CA ARG A 87 9.62 -11.24 -15.09
C ARG A 87 9.39 -12.47 -15.98
N ALA A 88 8.68 -13.47 -15.48
CA ALA A 88 8.37 -14.69 -16.22
C ALA A 88 7.57 -14.43 -17.50
N VAL A 89 6.75 -13.38 -17.53
CA VAL A 89 6.01 -12.96 -18.74
C VAL A 89 6.75 -11.90 -19.56
N GLY A 90 8.02 -11.63 -19.27
CA GLY A 90 8.90 -10.78 -20.07
C GLY A 90 8.99 -9.32 -19.65
N ALA A 91 8.36 -8.91 -18.55
CA ALA A 91 8.48 -7.55 -18.04
C ALA A 91 9.86 -7.29 -17.41
N ILE A 92 10.37 -6.08 -17.58
CA ILE A 92 11.51 -5.58 -16.83
C ILE A 92 11.04 -5.29 -15.41
N VAL A 93 11.72 -5.83 -14.40
CA VAL A 93 11.46 -5.50 -12.99
C VAL A 93 12.39 -4.40 -12.52
N ALA A 94 11.87 -3.48 -11.72
CA ALA A 94 12.61 -2.34 -11.22
C ALA A 94 12.23 -2.03 -9.77
N PHE A 95 13.17 -1.47 -9.03
CA PHE A 95 12.97 -1.11 -7.62
C PHE A 95 13.46 0.32 -7.35
N PRO A 96 12.93 0.97 -6.30
CA PRO A 96 13.40 2.28 -5.87
C PRO A 96 14.88 2.28 -5.56
N CYS A 97 15.59 3.25 -6.11
CA CYS A 97 16.99 3.51 -5.81
C CYS A 97 17.19 4.98 -5.44
N PHE A 98 17.80 5.22 -4.30
CA PHE A 98 18.10 6.54 -3.79
C PHE A 98 19.54 6.91 -4.12
N SER A 99 19.71 7.97 -4.91
CA SER A 99 21.03 8.58 -5.11
C SER A 99 21.47 9.37 -3.87
N ASN A 100 20.50 9.96 -3.17
CA ASN A 100 20.64 10.74 -1.94
C ASN A 100 19.34 10.60 -1.13
N PRO A 101 19.39 10.36 0.20
CA PRO A 101 18.21 10.23 1.04
C PRO A 101 17.24 11.42 1.01
N ALA A 102 17.74 12.62 0.73
CA ALA A 102 16.94 13.85 0.66
C ALA A 102 16.23 14.04 -0.69
N LYS A 103 16.62 13.29 -1.73
CA LYS A 103 16.04 13.40 -3.09
C LYS A 103 14.99 12.33 -3.33
N PRO A 104 14.03 12.57 -4.25
CA PRO A 104 13.13 11.52 -4.72
C PRO A 104 13.92 10.34 -5.30
N PHE A 105 13.48 9.13 -5.03
CA PHE A 105 14.06 7.94 -5.65
C PHE A 105 13.70 7.86 -7.15
N ARG A 106 14.47 7.06 -7.87
CA ARG A 106 14.16 6.62 -9.23
C ARG A 106 14.02 5.11 -9.27
N PHE A 107 13.30 4.59 -10.24
CA PHE A 107 13.28 3.17 -10.49
C PHE A 107 14.49 2.76 -11.33
N ILE A 108 15.22 1.79 -10.83
CA ILE A 108 16.38 1.19 -11.50
C ILE A 108 16.02 -0.25 -11.81
N ALA A 109 16.30 -0.69 -13.04
CA ALA A 109 16.08 -2.07 -13.47
C ALA A 109 16.99 -3.05 -12.71
N GLY A 110 16.47 -4.24 -12.42
CA GLY A 110 17.20 -5.31 -11.72
C GLY A 110 16.73 -5.52 -10.28
N ASP A 111 17.36 -6.50 -9.63
CA ASP A 111 17.01 -6.91 -8.28
C ASP A 111 17.64 -6.01 -7.20
N PRO A 112 16.98 -5.85 -6.05
CA PRO A 112 17.46 -5.01 -4.97
C PRO A 112 18.50 -5.76 -4.12
N LEU A 113 19.73 -5.84 -4.62
CA LEU A 113 20.83 -6.63 -4.03
C LEU A 113 21.87 -5.79 -3.28
N GLU A 114 21.86 -4.46 -3.43
CA GLU A 114 22.82 -3.56 -2.78
C GLU A 114 22.16 -2.81 -1.61
N PRO A 115 22.87 -2.59 -0.50
CA PRO A 115 22.34 -1.78 0.59
C PRO A 115 22.01 -0.35 0.14
N GLY A 116 20.84 0.13 0.54
CA GLY A 116 20.40 1.50 0.35
C GLY A 116 20.09 2.20 1.68
N PRO A 117 19.60 3.44 1.64
CA PRO A 117 19.19 4.16 2.85
C PRO A 117 17.96 3.52 3.50
N PHE A 118 17.72 3.86 4.77
CA PHE A 118 16.54 3.47 5.55
C PHE A 118 16.37 1.96 5.77
N GLY A 119 17.43 1.17 5.64
CA GLY A 119 17.39 -0.29 5.74
C GLY A 119 16.81 -0.99 4.51
N LEU A 120 16.66 -0.27 3.41
CA LEU A 120 16.21 -0.82 2.13
C LEU A 120 17.36 -1.49 1.40
N MET A 121 17.04 -2.54 0.64
CA MET A 121 17.90 -3.00 -0.44
C MET A 121 17.44 -2.34 -1.75
N GLN A 122 18.37 -2.06 -2.65
CA GLN A 122 18.11 -1.38 -3.92
C GLN A 122 18.95 -2.00 -5.05
N PRO A 123 18.58 -1.81 -6.32
CA PRO A 123 19.41 -2.23 -7.43
C PRO A 123 20.72 -1.44 -7.49
N ALA A 124 21.72 -2.03 -8.13
CA ALA A 124 22.98 -1.35 -8.40
C ALA A 124 22.76 -0.10 -9.25
N LYS A 125 23.33 1.03 -8.81
CA LYS A 125 23.16 2.34 -9.49
C LYS A 125 23.67 2.37 -10.94
N ARG A 126 24.53 1.41 -11.33
CA ARG A 126 25.02 1.25 -12.72
C ARG A 126 23.98 0.69 -13.67
N HIS A 127 22.89 0.11 -13.17
CA HIS A 127 21.81 -0.41 -14.02
C HIS A 127 20.95 0.74 -14.56
N PRO A 128 20.21 0.51 -15.68
CA PRO A 128 19.41 1.56 -16.30
C PRO A 128 18.30 2.10 -15.39
N THR A 129 18.13 3.41 -15.40
CA THR A 129 16.91 4.05 -14.89
C THR A 129 15.77 3.77 -15.86
N VAL A 130 14.62 3.36 -15.34
CA VAL A 130 13.43 3.03 -16.12
C VAL A 130 12.19 3.70 -15.53
N GLU A 131 11.18 3.90 -16.38
CA GLU A 131 9.87 4.40 -15.93
C GLU A 131 8.86 3.24 -15.97
N PRO A 132 8.31 2.82 -14.82
CA PRO A 132 7.35 1.73 -14.78
C PRO A 132 5.99 2.09 -15.39
N ASP A 133 5.37 1.12 -16.07
CA ASP A 133 3.98 1.16 -16.54
C ASP A 133 2.99 0.74 -15.43
N LEU A 134 3.45 -0.13 -14.55
CA LEU A 134 2.73 -0.64 -13.39
C LEU A 134 3.64 -0.54 -12.16
N VAL A 135 3.11 -0.02 -11.06
CA VAL A 135 3.86 0.08 -9.80
C VAL A 135 3.09 -0.58 -8.66
N LEU A 136 3.76 -1.51 -8.01
CA LEU A 136 3.32 -2.13 -6.77
C LEU A 136 3.83 -1.27 -5.60
N ILE A 137 2.92 -0.81 -4.75
CA ILE A 137 3.20 0.25 -3.76
C ILE A 137 2.97 -0.26 -2.34
N PRO A 138 3.96 -0.13 -1.43
CA PRO A 138 3.76 -0.44 -0.02
C PRO A 138 2.86 0.61 0.63
N LEU A 139 2.04 0.18 1.58
CA LEU A 139 1.16 1.06 2.31
C LEU A 139 1.00 0.63 3.78
N VAL A 140 0.55 1.56 4.60
CA VAL A 140 0.13 1.30 5.97
C VAL A 140 -1.36 1.00 6.00
N ALA A 141 -2.15 1.79 5.30
CA ALA A 141 -3.58 1.59 5.13
C ALA A 141 -4.06 2.23 3.82
N LEU A 142 -5.23 1.81 3.37
CA LEU A 142 -5.89 2.32 2.17
C LEU A 142 -7.40 2.25 2.36
N ASP A 143 -8.14 3.24 1.85
CA ASP A 143 -9.60 3.24 1.84
C ASP A 143 -10.21 2.91 0.47
N GLY A 144 -11.55 2.87 0.39
CA GLY A 144 -12.28 2.56 -0.84
C GLY A 144 -12.18 3.57 -1.96
N SER A 145 -11.65 4.75 -1.70
CA SER A 145 -11.39 5.78 -2.70
C SER A 145 -9.99 5.70 -3.31
N GLY A 146 -9.15 4.80 -2.79
CA GLY A 146 -7.74 4.72 -3.16
C GLY A 146 -6.83 5.66 -2.38
N THR A 147 -7.36 6.37 -1.38
CA THR A 147 -6.55 7.21 -0.49
C THR A 147 -5.65 6.34 0.38
N ARG A 148 -4.36 6.61 0.36
CA ARG A 148 -3.32 5.80 0.99
C ARG A 148 -2.70 6.50 2.20
N LEU A 149 -2.48 5.75 3.27
CA LEU A 149 -1.56 6.11 4.34
C LEU A 149 -0.22 5.41 4.13
N GLY A 150 0.84 6.20 3.99
CA GLY A 150 2.22 5.74 4.01
C GLY A 150 2.83 5.87 5.40
N ARG A 151 4.14 5.59 5.49
CA ARG A 151 4.91 5.71 6.75
C ARG A 151 5.20 7.14 7.22
N GLY A 152 4.72 8.16 6.50
CA GLY A 152 4.88 9.59 6.86
C GLY A 152 6.21 10.22 6.44
N LYS A 153 7.06 9.54 5.67
CA LYS A 153 8.36 10.08 5.20
C LYS A 153 8.27 10.80 3.83
N GLY A 154 7.12 10.77 3.18
CA GLY A 154 6.87 11.48 1.91
C GLY A 154 7.63 10.99 0.68
N HIS A 155 8.41 9.90 0.76
CA HIS A 155 9.19 9.40 -0.37
C HIS A 155 8.32 8.95 -1.54
N TYR A 156 7.27 8.17 -1.25
CA TYR A 156 6.32 7.73 -2.27
C TYR A 156 5.43 8.87 -2.76
N ASP A 157 5.01 9.80 -1.91
CA ASP A 157 4.11 10.88 -2.29
C ASP A 157 4.70 11.72 -3.42
N ARG A 158 5.99 12.06 -3.34
CA ARG A 158 6.72 12.75 -4.41
C ARG A 158 6.86 11.91 -5.69
N ALA A 159 7.10 10.61 -5.54
CA ALA A 159 7.23 9.70 -6.68
C ALA A 159 5.88 9.46 -7.37
N LEU A 160 4.79 9.34 -6.60
CA LEU A 160 3.45 9.09 -7.11
C LEU A 160 2.94 10.21 -8.02
N VAL A 161 3.24 11.48 -7.70
CA VAL A 161 2.90 12.61 -8.57
C VAL A 161 3.52 12.45 -9.96
N ARG A 162 4.80 12.06 -10.02
CA ARG A 162 5.50 11.82 -11.30
C ARG A 162 4.90 10.61 -12.03
N LEU A 163 4.73 9.49 -11.34
CA LEU A 163 4.19 8.25 -11.90
C LEU A 163 2.77 8.43 -12.44
N LYS A 164 1.94 9.24 -11.76
CA LYS A 164 0.61 9.59 -12.25
C LYS A 164 0.66 10.36 -13.57
N LYS A 165 1.61 11.30 -13.69
CA LYS A 165 1.83 12.06 -14.95
C LYS A 165 2.27 11.15 -16.10
N SER A 166 3.07 10.11 -15.84
CA SER A 166 3.47 9.11 -16.84
C SER A 166 2.40 8.06 -17.13
N LYS A 167 1.20 8.18 -16.52
CA LYS A 167 0.07 7.25 -16.65
C LYS A 167 0.33 5.83 -16.12
N ALA A 168 1.33 5.66 -15.27
CA ALA A 168 1.58 4.38 -14.61
C ALA A 168 0.34 3.93 -13.81
N ARG A 169 0.05 2.65 -13.82
CA ARG A 169 -0.98 2.05 -12.97
C ARG A 169 -0.41 1.83 -11.58
N LEU A 170 -1.11 2.31 -10.57
CA LEU A 170 -0.64 2.32 -9.17
C LEU A 170 -1.48 1.34 -8.34
N ILE A 171 -0.89 0.22 -7.93
CA ILE A 171 -1.56 -0.83 -7.14
C ILE A 171 -0.93 -0.92 -5.76
N GLY A 172 -1.72 -0.66 -4.73
CA GLY A 172 -1.29 -0.83 -3.35
C GLY A 172 -1.26 -2.30 -2.95
N LEU A 173 -0.22 -2.74 -2.27
CA LEU A 173 -0.14 -4.08 -1.70
C LEU A 173 -0.23 -4.03 -0.18
N GLY A 174 -1.01 -4.94 0.38
CA GLY A 174 -1.16 -5.05 1.83
C GLY A 174 -1.82 -6.35 2.27
N TRP A 175 -1.78 -6.60 3.56
CA TRP A 175 -2.64 -7.59 4.19
C TRP A 175 -4.07 -7.07 4.21
N GLN A 176 -5.07 -7.95 4.19
CA GLN A 176 -6.48 -7.55 4.03
C GLN A 176 -6.94 -6.49 5.04
N MET A 177 -6.47 -6.56 6.30
CA MET A 177 -6.85 -5.59 7.34
C MET A 177 -6.34 -4.17 7.08
N GLN A 178 -5.41 -3.98 6.14
CA GLN A 178 -4.93 -2.65 5.74
C GLN A 178 -5.89 -1.94 4.78
N ARG A 179 -6.88 -2.65 4.23
CA ARG A 179 -8.00 -2.10 3.47
C ARG A 179 -9.10 -1.67 4.43
N LEU A 180 -9.12 -0.39 4.76
CA LEU A 180 -10.09 0.18 5.70
C LEU A 180 -11.47 0.36 5.04
N THR A 181 -12.52 0.14 5.82
CA THR A 181 -13.90 0.45 5.41
C THR A 181 -14.24 1.93 5.59
N GLN A 182 -13.60 2.58 6.57
CA GLN A 182 -13.74 4.02 6.83
C GLN A 182 -12.86 4.84 5.89
N SER A 183 -13.31 6.05 5.56
CA SER A 183 -12.55 6.99 4.74
C SER A 183 -11.33 7.51 5.49
N ILE A 184 -10.23 7.66 4.76
CA ILE A 184 -9.01 8.31 5.23
C ILE A 184 -9.11 9.79 4.85
N PRO A 185 -8.86 10.73 5.78
CA PRO A 185 -8.76 12.15 5.41
C PRO A 185 -7.71 12.35 4.32
N ALA A 186 -8.15 12.88 3.17
CA ALA A 186 -7.26 13.14 2.03
C ALA A 186 -6.85 14.62 1.99
N ASP A 187 -5.58 14.86 1.64
CA ASP A 187 -5.08 16.19 1.32
C ASP A 187 -5.11 16.40 -0.20
N ASP A 188 -5.10 17.64 -0.67
CA ASP A 188 -5.19 17.98 -2.11
C ASP A 188 -4.03 17.42 -2.95
N TRP A 189 -2.90 17.14 -2.31
CA TRP A 189 -1.72 16.55 -2.97
C TRP A 189 -1.66 15.02 -2.90
N ASP A 190 -2.60 14.38 -2.19
CA ASP A 190 -2.64 12.93 -2.12
C ASP A 190 -3.02 12.34 -3.48
N VAL A 191 -2.18 11.43 -3.99
CA VAL A 191 -2.44 10.71 -5.24
C VAL A 191 -3.17 9.42 -4.93
N PRO A 192 -4.45 9.27 -5.33
CA PRO A 192 -5.18 8.03 -5.11
C PRO A 192 -4.59 6.90 -5.96
N LEU A 193 -4.59 5.69 -5.40
CA LEU A 193 -4.16 4.49 -6.10
C LEU A 193 -5.28 4.00 -7.04
N ASP A 194 -4.90 3.24 -8.05
CA ASP A 194 -5.83 2.64 -9.03
C ASP A 194 -6.42 1.31 -8.55
N GLY A 195 -5.84 0.71 -7.50
CA GLY A 195 -6.33 -0.54 -6.92
C GLY A 195 -5.58 -0.97 -5.68
N PHE A 196 -6.06 -2.05 -5.08
CA PHE A 196 -5.48 -2.71 -3.92
C PHE A 196 -5.45 -4.22 -4.14
N ALA A 197 -4.34 -4.85 -3.77
CA ALA A 197 -4.23 -6.30 -3.78
C ALA A 197 -3.76 -6.83 -2.43
N SER A 198 -4.35 -7.95 -2.04
CA SER A 198 -4.03 -8.72 -0.85
C SER A 198 -4.04 -10.21 -1.20
N PRO A 199 -3.67 -11.12 -0.28
CA PRO A 199 -3.91 -12.54 -0.47
C PRO A 199 -5.38 -12.94 -0.69
N GLU A 200 -6.32 -12.06 -0.36
CA GLU A 200 -7.76 -12.28 -0.56
C GLU A 200 -8.24 -11.95 -1.98
N GLY A 201 -7.50 -11.10 -2.72
CA GLY A 201 -7.85 -10.73 -4.08
C GLY A 201 -7.33 -9.38 -4.53
N LEU A 202 -7.73 -9.00 -5.75
CA LEU A 202 -7.44 -7.72 -6.38
C LEU A 202 -8.73 -6.90 -6.49
N GLU A 203 -8.71 -5.69 -5.95
CA GLU A 203 -9.77 -4.68 -6.09
C GLU A 203 -9.24 -3.53 -6.96
N LEU A 204 -9.91 -3.23 -8.07
CA LEU A 204 -9.60 -2.08 -8.91
C LEU A 204 -10.60 -0.96 -8.63
N PHE A 205 -10.11 0.25 -8.44
CA PHE A 205 -10.95 1.41 -8.18
C PHE A 205 -11.37 2.06 -9.51
N LYS A 206 -12.60 2.59 -9.55
CA LYS A 206 -13.04 3.38 -10.70
C LYS A 206 -12.23 4.67 -10.75
N ARG A 207 -11.58 4.94 -11.88
CA ARG A 207 -10.96 6.24 -12.12
C ARG A 207 -12.05 7.31 -12.15
N ARG A 208 -11.94 8.29 -11.27
CA ARG A 208 -12.78 9.48 -11.28
C ARG A 208 -12.28 10.46 -12.33
#